data_8a01144855f63a288df859f2fde992a8
#
_entry.id   8a01144855f63a288df859f2fde992a8
#
_cell.length_a   1.000
_cell.length_b   1.000
_cell.length_c   1.000
_cell.angle_alpha   90.00
_cell.angle_beta   90.00
_cell.angle_gamma   90.00
#
_symmetry.space_group_name_H-M   'P 1'
#
loop_
_entity.id
_entity.type
_entity.pdbx_description
1 polymer ?
#
loop_
_entity_poly.entity_id
_entity_poly.type
_entity_poly.pdbx_seq_one_letter_code
_entity_poly.pdbx_strand_id
1 'polypeptide(L)'
;SSIVRREVGVAPNKIERYNRIRSATISGTPVGVTMGTAVEKVKGMLDEQMPSGFLYDWSGESRDLQDAGKEIYWILILALIIVYMVLASQFESLVHPLTVMLTVPLAAVGALGLLWLLGALGKSGWIPPIPAMNINLFSQIGMVLLVGLVTKNGILLVEFANQLKEQGMNAHQAMVQSGAVRLRPILMTAVSTISGILPIAIGFGAGAESRRPMGIVIVGGMLTSTFLTLFVVPLVYTVFNDVVAKIRKNPEPVQA
;
A
#
# COMPACT_ATOMS: atom_id res chain seq x y z
N SER A 1 -41.90 -30.60 53.86
CA SER A 1 -42.63 -29.93 52.79
C SER A 1 -41.73 -28.93 52.11
N SER A 2 -41.15 -29.28 50.98
CA SER A 2 -40.31 -28.39 50.17
C SER A 2 -41.21 -27.62 49.21
N ILE A 3 -41.41 -26.35 49.47
CA ILE A 3 -42.15 -25.43 48.62
C ILE A 3 -41.26 -24.97 47.43
N VAL A 4 -39.98 -25.32 47.44
CA VAL A 4 -39.01 -24.87 46.41
C VAL A 4 -38.24 -26.06 45.87
N ARG A 5 -38.34 -26.28 44.60
CA ARG A 5 -37.48 -27.25 43.85
C ARG A 5 -36.21 -26.52 43.41
N ARG A 6 -35.07 -26.95 43.93
CA ARG A 6 -33.77 -26.39 43.54
C ARG A 6 -33.25 -27.11 42.32
N GLU A 7 -33.19 -26.47 41.19
CA GLU A 7 -32.49 -26.93 40.00
C GLU A 7 -31.10 -26.28 39.93
N VAL A 8 -30.07 -27.10 39.83
CA VAL A 8 -28.71 -26.62 39.63
C VAL A 8 -28.49 -26.47 38.12
N GLY A 9 -28.36 -25.24 37.68
CA GLY A 9 -28.08 -24.91 36.28
C GLY A 9 -26.75 -24.18 36.14
N VAL A 10 -26.25 -24.14 34.92
CA VAL A 10 -25.05 -23.35 34.57
C VAL A 10 -25.45 -21.89 34.33
N ALA A 11 -24.90 -21.01 35.13
CA ALA A 11 -25.09 -19.56 34.92
C ALA A 11 -23.82 -18.93 34.39
N PRO A 12 -23.89 -17.91 33.53
CA PRO A 12 -22.71 -17.22 33.04
C PRO A 12 -22.02 -16.50 34.20
N ASN A 13 -20.70 -16.70 34.30
CA ASN A 13 -19.87 -16.13 35.37
C ASN A 13 -19.75 -14.60 35.26
N LYS A 14 -19.97 -14.05 34.06
CA LYS A 14 -19.87 -12.63 33.73
C LYS A 14 -21.01 -12.27 32.78
N ILE A 15 -21.76 -11.24 33.11
CA ILE A 15 -22.76 -10.66 32.20
C ILE A 15 -22.15 -9.42 31.57
N GLU A 16 -21.77 -9.55 30.29
CA GLU A 16 -21.22 -8.44 29.54
C GLU A 16 -22.33 -7.53 28.99
N ARG A 17 -22.03 -6.27 28.91
CA ARG A 17 -22.94 -5.24 28.36
C ARG A 17 -22.15 -4.38 27.36
N TYR A 18 -22.71 -4.19 26.20
CA TYR A 18 -22.24 -3.25 25.21
C TYR A 18 -23.33 -2.21 24.95
N ASN A 19 -23.00 -0.93 25.01
CA ASN A 19 -23.97 0.17 24.90
C ASN A 19 -25.19 0.02 25.84
N ARG A 20 -24.97 -0.45 27.10
CA ARG A 20 -25.99 -0.72 28.11
C ARG A 20 -26.94 -1.89 27.82
N ILE A 21 -26.82 -2.56 26.71
CA ILE A 21 -27.57 -3.76 26.32
C ILE A 21 -26.75 -5.00 26.69
N ARG A 22 -27.41 -6.08 27.10
CA ARG A 22 -26.73 -7.37 27.32
C ARG A 22 -26.09 -7.84 26.02
N SER A 23 -24.84 -8.23 26.08
CA SER A 23 -24.07 -8.70 24.94
C SER A 23 -23.37 -10.02 25.23
N ALA A 24 -23.11 -10.77 24.19
CA ALA A 24 -22.22 -11.92 24.20
C ALA A 24 -21.12 -11.69 23.15
N THR A 25 -19.88 -11.83 23.56
CA THR A 25 -18.73 -11.72 22.64
C THR A 25 -18.36 -13.09 22.11
N ILE A 26 -18.45 -13.26 20.80
CA ILE A 26 -18.00 -14.46 20.10
C ILE A 26 -16.66 -14.14 19.47
N SER A 27 -15.60 -14.84 19.89
CA SER A 27 -14.27 -14.69 19.35
C SER A 27 -13.83 -15.91 18.58
N GLY A 28 -13.15 -15.71 17.47
CA GLY A 28 -12.62 -16.79 16.64
C GLY A 28 -11.41 -16.31 15.85
N THR A 29 -10.46 -17.21 15.62
CA THR A 29 -9.32 -16.93 14.77
C THR A 29 -9.54 -17.60 13.42
N PRO A 30 -9.55 -16.86 12.31
CA PRO A 30 -9.68 -17.47 10.98
C PRO A 30 -8.44 -18.30 10.66
N VAL A 31 -8.65 -19.52 10.16
CA VAL A 31 -7.59 -20.43 9.72
C VAL A 31 -7.77 -20.72 8.24
N GLY A 32 -6.73 -20.50 7.45
CA GLY A 32 -6.76 -20.74 5.99
C GLY A 32 -7.56 -19.73 5.16
N VAL A 33 -8.13 -18.71 5.80
CA VAL A 33 -8.85 -17.60 5.12
C VAL A 33 -8.41 -16.27 5.70
N THR A 34 -8.47 -15.20 4.90
CA THR A 34 -8.16 -13.86 5.41
C THR A 34 -9.27 -13.36 6.34
N MET A 35 -8.91 -12.47 7.25
CA MET A 35 -9.86 -11.83 8.16
C MET A 35 -11.02 -11.16 7.40
N GLY A 36 -10.76 -10.47 6.28
CA GLY A 36 -11.80 -9.83 5.47
C GLY A 36 -12.81 -10.83 4.91
N THR A 37 -12.34 -11.96 4.35
CA THR A 37 -13.23 -13.02 3.84
C THR A 37 -14.03 -13.69 4.96
N ALA A 38 -13.41 -13.86 6.14
CA ALA A 38 -14.09 -14.41 7.31
C ALA A 38 -15.21 -13.46 7.79
N VAL A 39 -14.92 -12.16 7.88
CA VAL A 39 -15.89 -11.13 8.25
C VAL A 39 -17.06 -11.07 7.27
N GLU A 40 -16.80 -11.12 5.95
CA GLU A 40 -17.87 -11.14 4.93
C GLU A 40 -18.77 -12.37 5.05
N LYS A 41 -18.17 -13.56 5.25
CA LYS A 41 -18.95 -14.79 5.43
C LYS A 41 -19.80 -14.75 6.69
N VAL A 42 -19.21 -14.34 7.81
CA VAL A 42 -19.94 -14.23 9.08
C VAL A 42 -21.04 -13.19 8.96
N LYS A 43 -20.78 -12.04 8.31
CA LYS A 43 -21.81 -11.04 8.04
C LYS A 43 -22.97 -11.60 7.24
N GLY A 44 -22.70 -12.31 6.15
CA GLY A 44 -23.76 -12.97 5.35
C GLY A 44 -24.59 -13.95 6.17
N MET A 45 -23.95 -14.77 7.02
CA MET A 45 -24.66 -15.68 7.91
C MET A 45 -25.52 -14.96 8.96
N LEU A 46 -25.02 -13.86 9.52
CA LEU A 46 -25.75 -13.07 10.51
C LEU A 46 -26.96 -12.38 9.87
N ASP A 47 -26.81 -11.82 8.66
CA ASP A 47 -27.89 -11.14 7.95
C ASP A 47 -29.02 -12.12 7.54
N GLU A 48 -28.69 -13.40 7.26
CA GLU A 48 -29.67 -14.44 6.90
C GLU A 48 -30.33 -15.12 8.11
N GLN A 49 -29.60 -15.33 9.21
CA GLN A 49 -30.03 -16.24 10.28
C GLN A 49 -30.33 -15.53 11.60
N MET A 50 -30.06 -14.22 11.72
CA MET A 50 -30.25 -13.52 12.97
C MET A 50 -31.74 -13.26 13.26
N PRO A 51 -32.24 -13.66 14.43
CA PRO A 51 -33.63 -13.38 14.82
C PRO A 51 -33.88 -11.88 14.95
N SER A 52 -35.10 -11.46 14.66
CA SER A 52 -35.53 -10.06 14.85
C SER A 52 -35.38 -9.63 16.32
N GLY A 53 -34.70 -8.50 16.55
CA GLY A 53 -34.45 -7.95 17.89
C GLY A 53 -33.03 -8.13 18.41
N PHE A 54 -32.17 -8.85 17.68
CA PHE A 54 -30.74 -8.90 17.98
C PHE A 54 -29.98 -7.88 17.10
N LEU A 55 -28.95 -7.27 17.70
CA LEU A 55 -28.03 -6.39 17.01
C LEU A 55 -26.63 -6.99 17.12
N TYR A 56 -25.84 -6.92 16.06
CA TYR A 56 -24.43 -7.30 16.12
C TYR A 56 -23.55 -6.09 15.84
N ASP A 57 -22.39 -6.09 16.43
CA ASP A 57 -21.33 -5.11 16.18
C ASP A 57 -19.98 -5.83 16.18
N TRP A 58 -19.03 -5.29 15.44
CA TRP A 58 -17.69 -5.84 15.33
C TRP A 58 -16.79 -5.22 16.39
N SER A 59 -15.84 -6.01 16.92
CA SER A 59 -14.88 -5.53 17.91
C SER A 59 -13.46 -5.98 17.56
N GLY A 60 -12.45 -5.26 18.08
CA GLY A 60 -11.04 -5.55 17.82
C GLY A 60 -10.67 -5.42 16.35
N GLU A 61 -9.78 -6.30 15.86
CA GLU A 61 -9.21 -6.25 14.50
C GLU A 61 -10.28 -6.26 13.38
N SER A 62 -11.42 -6.92 13.61
CA SER A 62 -12.54 -6.94 12.65
C SER A 62 -13.18 -5.56 12.47
N ARG A 63 -13.28 -4.79 13.55
CA ARG A 63 -13.80 -3.43 13.52
C ARG A 63 -12.79 -2.49 12.87
N ASP A 64 -11.53 -2.59 13.28
CA ASP A 64 -10.44 -1.78 12.71
C ASP A 64 -10.34 -1.98 11.19
N LEU A 65 -10.58 -3.20 10.71
CA LEU A 65 -10.57 -3.52 9.28
C LEU A 65 -11.74 -2.85 8.53
N GLN A 66 -12.91 -2.76 9.15
CA GLN A 66 -14.07 -2.10 8.53
C GLN A 66 -13.94 -0.57 8.53
N ASP A 67 -13.47 0.00 9.65
CA ASP A 67 -13.31 1.44 9.80
C ASP A 67 -12.16 1.95 8.92
N ALA A 68 -11.03 1.26 8.89
CA ALA A 68 -9.86 1.64 8.09
C ALA A 68 -10.12 1.58 6.58
N GLY A 69 -11.00 0.70 6.11
CA GLY A 69 -11.30 0.57 4.68
C GLY A 69 -11.84 1.84 4.01
N LYS A 70 -12.47 2.72 4.80
CA LYS A 70 -13.02 4.01 4.31
C LYS A 70 -12.00 5.15 4.40
N GLU A 71 -11.12 5.12 5.38
CA GLU A 71 -10.20 6.22 5.68
C GLU A 71 -8.90 6.14 4.88
N ILE A 72 -8.51 4.94 4.47
CA ILE A 72 -7.21 4.71 3.82
C ILE A 72 -7.05 5.48 2.50
N TYR A 73 -8.14 5.70 1.75
CA TYR A 73 -8.08 6.51 0.53
C TYR A 73 -7.69 7.95 0.83
N TRP A 74 -8.23 8.51 1.92
CA TRP A 74 -7.86 9.85 2.36
C TRP A 74 -6.41 9.92 2.83
N ILE A 75 -5.94 8.89 3.54
CA ILE A 75 -4.55 8.78 3.97
C ILE A 75 -3.62 8.69 2.75
N LEU A 76 -3.97 7.91 1.73
CA LEU A 76 -3.19 7.79 0.50
C LEU A 76 -3.12 9.13 -0.26
N ILE A 77 -4.25 9.81 -0.42
CA ILE A 77 -4.30 11.12 -1.07
C ILE A 77 -3.46 12.14 -0.27
N LEU A 78 -3.62 12.16 1.05
CA LEU A 78 -2.84 13.04 1.92
C LEU A 78 -1.34 12.75 1.82
N ALA A 79 -0.94 11.46 1.82
CA ALA A 79 0.44 11.05 1.64
C ALA A 79 1.01 11.54 0.29
N LEU A 80 0.25 11.42 -0.80
CA LEU A 80 0.65 11.93 -2.11
C LEU A 80 0.81 13.46 -2.12
N ILE A 81 -0.10 14.19 -1.48
CA ILE A 81 -0.02 15.66 -1.36
C ILE A 81 1.23 16.05 -0.56
N ILE A 82 1.47 15.42 0.59
CA ILE A 82 2.64 15.70 1.42
C ILE A 82 3.94 15.42 0.65
N VAL A 83 4.02 14.27 -0.02
CA VAL A 83 5.18 13.91 -0.83
C VAL A 83 5.40 14.94 -1.94
N TYR A 84 4.33 15.34 -2.64
CA TYR A 84 4.42 16.38 -3.66
C TYR A 84 4.93 17.72 -3.11
N MET A 85 4.41 18.16 -1.97
CA MET A 85 4.85 19.41 -1.33
C MET A 85 6.32 19.36 -0.92
N VAL A 86 6.76 18.25 -0.32
CA VAL A 86 8.17 18.05 0.04
C VAL A 86 9.06 18.05 -1.19
N LEU A 87 8.67 17.36 -2.25
CA LEU A 87 9.41 17.34 -3.51
C LEU A 87 9.44 18.71 -4.19
N ALA A 88 8.35 19.45 -4.18
CA ALA A 88 8.29 20.80 -4.75
C ALA A 88 9.22 21.78 -4.00
N SER A 89 9.28 21.65 -2.67
CA SER A 89 10.22 22.42 -1.85
C SER A 89 11.69 22.03 -2.10
N GLN A 90 11.96 20.72 -2.28
CA GLN A 90 13.32 20.21 -2.48
C GLN A 90 13.89 20.58 -3.86
N PHE A 91 13.06 20.53 -4.91
CA PHE A 91 13.50 20.82 -6.28
C PHE A 91 13.33 22.27 -6.70
N GLU A 92 12.78 23.13 -5.85
CA GLU A 92 12.42 24.51 -6.18
C GLU A 92 11.67 24.66 -7.52
N SER A 93 10.90 23.64 -7.85
CA SER A 93 10.19 23.47 -9.12
C SER A 93 8.89 22.70 -8.94
N LEU A 94 7.84 23.11 -9.65
CA LEU A 94 6.56 22.40 -9.65
C LEU A 94 6.50 21.24 -10.68
N VAL A 95 7.43 21.21 -11.65
CA VAL A 95 7.41 20.24 -12.74
C VAL A 95 8.18 18.96 -12.38
N HIS A 96 9.36 19.11 -11.77
CA HIS A 96 10.19 17.95 -11.40
C HIS A 96 9.51 16.96 -10.42
N PRO A 97 8.72 17.41 -9.42
CA PRO A 97 7.95 16.52 -8.57
C PRO A 97 6.97 15.61 -9.34
N LEU A 98 6.32 16.14 -10.38
CA LEU A 98 5.39 15.36 -11.20
C LEU A 98 6.09 14.21 -11.92
N THR A 99 7.33 14.42 -12.39
CA THR A 99 8.15 13.38 -13.01
C THR A 99 8.42 12.22 -12.04
N VAL A 100 8.74 12.54 -10.79
CA VAL A 100 9.00 11.54 -9.75
C VAL A 100 7.70 10.86 -9.33
N MET A 101 6.61 11.61 -9.13
CA MET A 101 5.33 11.05 -8.70
C MET A 101 4.71 10.09 -9.72
N LEU A 102 5.05 10.20 -11.01
CA LEU A 102 4.57 9.27 -12.03
C LEU A 102 5.08 7.83 -11.79
N THR A 103 6.13 7.66 -10.99
CA THR A 103 6.61 6.32 -10.59
C THR A 103 5.67 5.62 -9.61
N VAL A 104 4.85 6.36 -8.86
CA VAL A 104 3.93 5.82 -7.85
C VAL A 104 2.83 4.95 -8.46
N PRO A 105 2.05 5.41 -9.47
CA PRO A 105 1.06 4.56 -10.12
C PRO A 105 1.69 3.32 -10.78
N LEU A 106 2.91 3.44 -11.33
CA LEU A 106 3.61 2.29 -11.89
C LEU A 106 3.97 1.26 -10.82
N ALA A 107 4.41 1.73 -9.66
CA ALA A 107 4.68 0.86 -8.51
C ALA A 107 3.41 0.19 -7.98
N ALA A 108 2.29 0.92 -7.94
CA ALA A 108 1.00 0.39 -7.52
C ALA A 108 0.52 -0.76 -8.44
N VAL A 109 0.70 -0.62 -9.75
CA VAL A 109 0.41 -1.70 -10.71
C VAL A 109 1.27 -2.94 -10.41
N GLY A 110 2.55 -2.78 -10.14
CA GLY A 110 3.43 -3.89 -9.77
C GLY A 110 3.06 -4.56 -8.45
N ALA A 111 2.71 -3.75 -7.44
CA ALA A 111 2.27 -4.21 -6.13
C ALA A 111 0.99 -5.05 -6.22
N LEU A 112 -0.03 -4.52 -6.88
CA LEU A 112 -1.31 -5.20 -7.09
C LEU A 112 -1.17 -6.40 -8.04
N GLY A 113 -0.32 -6.26 -9.07
CA GLY A 113 -0.04 -7.32 -10.03
C GLY A 113 0.60 -8.54 -9.38
N LEU A 114 1.60 -8.35 -8.51
CA LEU A 114 2.23 -9.46 -7.78
C LEU A 114 1.25 -10.09 -6.79
N LEU A 115 0.45 -9.28 -6.08
CA LEU A 115 -0.57 -9.76 -5.17
C LEU A 115 -1.59 -10.65 -5.91
N TRP A 116 -2.08 -10.18 -7.07
CA TRP A 116 -3.01 -10.92 -7.91
C TRP A 116 -2.39 -12.20 -8.48
N LEU A 117 -1.14 -12.12 -8.98
CA LEU A 117 -0.42 -13.25 -9.55
C LEU A 117 -0.23 -14.38 -8.53
N LEU A 118 0.23 -14.04 -7.32
CA LEU A 118 0.40 -15.02 -6.25
C LEU A 118 -0.94 -15.60 -5.79
N GLY A 119 -2.00 -14.79 -5.75
CA GLY A 119 -3.36 -15.25 -5.47
C GLY A 119 -3.88 -16.24 -6.55
N ALA A 120 -3.60 -15.96 -7.82
CA ALA A 120 -3.96 -16.84 -8.93
C ALA A 120 -3.17 -18.16 -8.92
N LEU A 121 -1.85 -18.09 -8.66
CA LEU A 121 -0.98 -19.28 -8.54
C LEU A 121 -1.34 -20.15 -7.34
N GLY A 122 -1.74 -19.56 -6.22
CA GLY A 122 -2.25 -20.30 -5.05
C GLY A 122 -3.54 -21.08 -5.34
N LYS A 123 -4.42 -20.52 -6.20
CA LYS A 123 -5.64 -21.22 -6.63
C LYS A 123 -5.36 -22.36 -7.63
N SER A 124 -4.32 -22.26 -8.43
CA SER A 124 -3.95 -23.26 -9.44
C SER A 124 -3.22 -24.48 -8.86
N GLY A 125 -2.93 -24.52 -7.56
CA GLY A 125 -2.25 -25.63 -6.89
C GLY A 125 -0.74 -25.75 -7.15
N TRP A 126 -0.14 -24.78 -7.85
CA TRP A 126 1.31 -24.74 -8.11
C TRP A 126 2.13 -24.34 -6.89
N ILE A 127 1.50 -23.64 -5.98
CA ILE A 127 2.12 -23.21 -4.71
C ILE A 127 1.19 -23.68 -3.59
N PRO A 128 1.71 -24.04 -2.38
CA PRO A 128 0.87 -24.35 -1.23
C PRO A 128 -0.22 -23.29 -1.09
N PRO A 129 -1.47 -23.65 -0.74
CA PRO A 129 -2.57 -22.70 -0.68
C PRO A 129 -2.19 -21.55 0.22
N ILE A 130 -1.78 -20.45 -0.41
CA ILE A 130 -1.51 -19.20 0.27
C ILE A 130 -2.88 -18.64 0.62
N PRO A 131 -3.18 -18.31 1.89
CA PRO A 131 -4.43 -17.68 2.27
C PRO A 131 -4.73 -16.53 1.33
N ALA A 132 -5.98 -16.41 0.88
CA ALA A 132 -6.38 -15.51 -0.20
C ALA A 132 -5.72 -14.13 -0.06
N MET A 133 -4.93 -13.78 -1.05
CA MET A 133 -4.22 -12.51 -1.15
C MET A 133 -5.22 -11.41 -1.55
N ASN A 134 -6.07 -11.01 -0.62
CA ASN A 134 -7.03 -9.94 -0.84
C ASN A 134 -6.43 -8.62 -0.39
N ILE A 135 -6.98 -7.54 -0.93
CA ILE A 135 -6.69 -6.19 -0.46
C ILE A 135 -7.25 -6.07 0.95
N ASN A 136 -6.37 -6.12 1.93
CA ASN A 136 -6.68 -5.96 3.35
C ASN A 136 -6.02 -4.69 3.91
N LEU A 137 -6.27 -4.36 5.17
CA LEU A 137 -5.67 -3.21 5.84
C LEU A 137 -4.14 -3.18 5.72
N PHE A 138 -3.48 -4.33 5.88
CA PHE A 138 -2.02 -4.41 5.81
C PHE A 138 -1.48 -4.19 4.39
N SER A 139 -2.16 -4.66 3.34
CA SER A 139 -1.77 -4.36 1.96
C SER A 139 -1.93 -2.88 1.63
N GLN A 140 -2.94 -2.22 2.20
CA GLN A 140 -3.18 -0.79 2.04
C GLN A 140 -2.10 0.03 2.76
N ILE A 141 -1.72 -0.34 3.99
CA ILE A 141 -0.57 0.24 4.69
C ILE A 141 0.71 0.04 3.85
N GLY A 142 0.89 -1.15 3.27
CA GLY A 142 2.00 -1.43 2.37
C GLY A 142 2.04 -0.50 1.16
N MET A 143 0.89 -0.15 0.58
CA MET A 143 0.81 0.82 -0.52
C MET A 143 1.21 2.24 -0.10
N VAL A 144 0.80 2.70 1.08
CA VAL A 144 1.21 4.00 1.62
C VAL A 144 2.73 4.05 1.85
N LEU A 145 3.30 2.99 2.45
CA LEU A 145 4.75 2.88 2.63
C LEU A 145 5.50 2.84 1.29
N LEU A 146 4.93 2.17 0.30
CA LEU A 146 5.51 2.05 -1.04
C LEU A 146 5.67 3.42 -1.72
N VAL A 147 4.74 4.35 -1.52
CA VAL A 147 4.85 5.73 -2.05
C VAL A 147 6.17 6.36 -1.62
N GLY A 148 6.51 6.32 -0.34
CA GLY A 148 7.75 6.88 0.18
C GLY A 148 9.02 6.14 -0.31
N LEU A 149 8.96 4.80 -0.41
CA LEU A 149 10.10 4.00 -0.84
C LEU A 149 10.43 4.20 -2.33
N VAL A 150 9.40 4.34 -3.16
CA VAL A 150 9.55 4.46 -4.62
C VAL A 150 10.00 5.85 -5.03
N THR A 151 9.44 6.88 -4.43
CA THR A 151 9.79 8.28 -4.73
C THR A 151 11.28 8.56 -4.45
N LYS A 152 11.87 7.92 -3.44
CA LYS A 152 13.30 8.03 -3.14
C LYS A 152 14.20 7.69 -4.35
N ASN A 153 13.87 6.64 -5.11
CA ASN A 153 14.67 6.24 -6.27
C ASN A 153 14.58 7.28 -7.41
N GLY A 154 13.38 7.83 -7.64
CA GLY A 154 13.15 8.90 -8.60
C GLY A 154 13.86 10.20 -8.23
N ILE A 155 13.85 10.57 -6.94
CA ILE A 155 14.56 11.74 -6.42
C ILE A 155 16.05 11.68 -6.74
N LEU A 156 16.71 10.57 -6.39
CA LEU A 156 18.15 10.39 -6.59
C LEU A 156 18.57 10.52 -8.06
N LEU A 157 17.69 10.10 -8.96
CA LEU A 157 17.95 10.17 -10.41
C LEU A 157 17.80 11.61 -10.94
N VAL A 158 16.69 12.26 -10.62
CA VAL A 158 16.36 13.61 -11.09
C VAL A 158 17.29 14.65 -10.49
N GLU A 159 17.59 14.56 -9.19
CA GLU A 159 18.49 15.47 -8.51
C GLU A 159 19.88 15.44 -9.14
N PHE A 160 20.45 14.26 -9.38
CA PHE A 160 21.76 14.15 -10.00
C PHE A 160 21.76 14.63 -11.46
N ALA A 161 20.67 14.40 -12.21
CA ALA A 161 20.53 14.96 -13.55
C ALA A 161 20.47 16.51 -13.54
N ASN A 162 19.79 17.10 -12.56
CA ASN A 162 19.78 18.56 -12.41
C ASN A 162 21.17 19.12 -12.07
N GLN A 163 21.92 18.46 -11.17
CA GLN A 163 23.30 18.85 -10.86
C GLN A 163 24.21 18.81 -12.10
N LEU A 164 24.10 17.78 -12.94
CA LEU A 164 24.85 17.68 -14.20
C LEU A 164 24.43 18.77 -15.21
N LYS A 165 23.14 19.12 -15.24
CA LYS A 165 22.63 20.20 -16.07
C LYS A 165 23.18 21.58 -15.65
N GLU A 166 23.29 21.84 -14.36
CA GLU A 166 23.93 23.04 -13.80
C GLU A 166 25.40 23.14 -14.17
N GLN A 167 26.10 21.99 -14.35
CA GLN A 167 27.47 21.91 -14.83
C GLN A 167 27.59 22.14 -16.36
N GLY A 168 26.49 22.49 -17.05
CA GLY A 168 26.48 22.81 -18.47
C GLY A 168 26.15 21.64 -19.41
N MET A 169 25.77 20.47 -18.90
CA MET A 169 25.34 19.37 -19.75
C MET A 169 23.94 19.59 -20.33
N ASN A 170 23.71 19.07 -21.54
CA ASN A 170 22.38 19.03 -22.10
C ASN A 170 21.49 18.08 -21.28
N ALA A 171 20.20 18.40 -21.13
CA ALA A 171 19.24 17.63 -20.31
C ALA A 171 19.22 16.13 -20.63
N HIS A 172 19.28 15.77 -21.92
CA HIS A 172 19.32 14.38 -22.36
C HIS A 172 20.60 13.66 -21.91
N GLN A 173 21.76 14.27 -22.12
CA GLN A 173 23.05 13.71 -21.71
C GLN A 173 23.15 13.61 -20.19
N ALA A 174 22.72 14.65 -19.46
CA ALA A 174 22.70 14.68 -18.01
C ALA A 174 21.85 13.53 -17.43
N MET A 175 20.69 13.25 -18.05
CA MET A 175 19.81 12.18 -17.58
C MET A 175 20.38 10.78 -17.88
N VAL A 176 20.95 10.56 -19.05
CA VAL A 176 21.61 9.28 -19.41
C VAL A 176 22.79 9.01 -18.47
N GLN A 177 23.60 10.03 -18.20
CA GLN A 177 24.74 9.91 -17.30
C GLN A 177 24.29 9.71 -15.84
N SER A 178 23.23 10.41 -15.42
CA SER A 178 22.61 10.18 -14.12
C SER A 178 22.16 8.72 -13.95
N GLY A 179 21.48 8.17 -14.96
CA GLY A 179 21.08 6.75 -14.97
C GLY A 179 22.26 5.81 -14.83
N ALA A 180 23.34 6.02 -15.57
CA ALA A 180 24.53 5.18 -15.52
C ALA A 180 25.22 5.21 -14.14
N VAL A 181 25.38 6.40 -13.53
CA VAL A 181 26.05 6.56 -12.24
C VAL A 181 25.17 6.07 -11.08
N ARG A 182 23.88 6.35 -11.12
CA ARG A 182 22.93 6.05 -10.04
C ARG A 182 22.34 4.63 -10.08
N LEU A 183 22.54 3.89 -11.16
CA LEU A 183 22.04 2.51 -11.31
C LEU A 183 22.46 1.62 -10.12
N ARG A 184 23.76 1.59 -9.81
CA ARG A 184 24.28 0.75 -8.70
C ARG A 184 23.70 1.11 -7.35
N PRO A 185 23.72 2.37 -6.87
CA PRO A 185 23.08 2.76 -5.62
C PRO A 185 21.58 2.43 -5.54
N ILE A 186 20.83 2.64 -6.64
CA ILE A 186 19.39 2.33 -6.71
C ILE A 186 19.17 0.83 -6.55
N LEU A 187 19.91 -0.01 -7.28
CA LEU A 187 19.79 -1.45 -7.17
C LEU A 187 20.20 -1.96 -5.79
N MET A 188 21.28 -1.43 -5.20
CA MET A 188 21.71 -1.81 -3.85
C MET A 188 20.63 -1.52 -2.81
N THR A 189 20.03 -0.33 -2.86
CA THR A 189 18.96 0.04 -1.92
C THR A 189 17.70 -0.77 -2.15
N ALA A 190 17.33 -1.05 -3.40
CA ALA A 190 16.17 -1.89 -3.74
C ALA A 190 16.35 -3.32 -3.21
N VAL A 191 17.49 -3.95 -3.49
CA VAL A 191 17.80 -5.31 -2.99
C VAL A 191 17.83 -5.36 -1.46
N SER A 192 18.46 -4.38 -0.83
CA SER A 192 18.51 -4.30 0.65
C SER A 192 17.12 -4.18 1.25
N THR A 193 16.27 -3.30 0.70
CA THR A 193 14.89 -3.09 1.18
C THR A 193 14.04 -4.36 0.96
N ILE A 194 14.12 -4.97 -0.21
CA ILE A 194 13.40 -6.21 -0.52
C ILE A 194 13.85 -7.33 0.43
N SER A 195 15.15 -7.49 0.64
CA SER A 195 15.70 -8.51 1.57
C SER A 195 15.23 -8.29 3.00
N GLY A 196 15.14 -7.03 3.45
CA GLY A 196 14.64 -6.69 4.80
C GLY A 196 13.14 -6.99 4.99
N ILE A 197 12.35 -6.90 3.91
CA ILE A 197 10.90 -7.15 3.95
C ILE A 197 10.56 -8.61 3.63
N LEU A 198 11.48 -9.35 3.01
CA LEU A 198 11.28 -10.74 2.59
C LEU A 198 10.74 -11.66 3.69
N PRO A 199 11.21 -11.60 4.95
CA PRO A 199 10.66 -12.43 6.04
C PRO A 199 9.16 -12.19 6.28
N ILE A 200 8.70 -10.93 6.13
CA ILE A 200 7.28 -10.57 6.26
C ILE A 200 6.50 -11.09 5.04
N ALA A 201 7.05 -10.97 3.84
CA ALA A 201 6.43 -11.43 2.61
C ALA A 201 6.29 -12.97 2.55
N ILE A 202 7.25 -13.71 3.10
CA ILE A 202 7.21 -15.18 3.22
C ILE A 202 6.22 -15.59 4.32
N GLY A 203 6.05 -14.76 5.36
CA GLY A 203 5.09 -14.98 6.43
C GLY A 203 5.66 -15.81 7.58
N PHE A 204 6.81 -15.42 8.12
CA PHE A 204 7.36 -16.02 9.33
C PHE A 204 6.75 -15.41 10.59
N GLY A 205 6.42 -16.27 11.57
CA GLY A 205 5.99 -15.91 12.91
C GLY A 205 4.48 -15.83 13.12
N ALA A 206 4.07 -15.63 14.38
CA ALA A 206 2.67 -15.53 14.75
C ALA A 206 2.01 -14.26 14.13
N GLY A 207 0.80 -14.40 13.59
CA GLY A 207 0.08 -13.32 12.90
C GLY A 207 0.66 -12.94 11.53
N ALA A 208 1.50 -13.81 10.96
CA ALA A 208 2.11 -13.62 9.65
C ALA A 208 1.07 -13.57 8.53
N GLU A 209 -0.01 -14.31 8.65
CA GLU A 209 -1.09 -14.37 7.65
C GLU A 209 -1.69 -12.99 7.37
N SER A 210 -1.91 -12.17 8.39
CA SER A 210 -2.44 -10.82 8.26
C SER A 210 -1.43 -9.85 7.63
N ARG A 211 -0.13 -9.96 7.97
CA ARG A 211 0.92 -9.03 7.55
C ARG A 211 1.57 -9.38 6.20
N ARG A 212 1.47 -10.61 5.77
CA ARG A 212 2.06 -11.12 4.52
C ARG A 212 1.67 -10.30 3.28
N PRO A 213 0.40 -9.89 3.07
CA PRO A 213 0.01 -9.06 1.94
C PRO A 213 0.76 -7.72 1.89
N MET A 214 1.07 -7.11 3.04
CA MET A 214 1.91 -5.90 3.12
C MET A 214 3.30 -6.14 2.54
N GLY A 215 3.97 -7.22 2.97
CA GLY A 215 5.29 -7.58 2.48
C GLY A 215 5.30 -7.81 0.96
N ILE A 216 4.29 -8.51 0.44
CA ILE A 216 4.16 -8.80 -0.99
C ILE A 216 3.91 -7.54 -1.82
N VAL A 217 3.06 -6.64 -1.34
CA VAL A 217 2.80 -5.33 -1.98
C VAL A 217 4.10 -4.52 -2.09
N ILE A 218 4.88 -4.47 -1.01
CA ILE A 218 6.14 -3.70 -1.03
C ILE A 218 7.17 -4.38 -1.95
N VAL A 219 7.34 -5.69 -1.89
CA VAL A 219 8.27 -6.42 -2.76
C VAL A 219 7.86 -6.26 -4.23
N GLY A 220 6.59 -6.49 -4.57
CA GLY A 220 6.09 -6.34 -5.94
C GLY A 220 6.21 -4.92 -6.47
N GLY A 221 5.82 -3.94 -5.67
CA GLY A 221 5.93 -2.54 -6.02
C GLY A 221 7.38 -2.08 -6.17
N MET A 222 8.27 -2.49 -5.27
CA MET A 222 9.70 -2.17 -5.35
C MET A 222 10.39 -2.79 -6.57
N LEU A 223 10.13 -4.06 -6.88
CA LEU A 223 10.67 -4.70 -8.07
C LEU A 223 10.24 -3.96 -9.32
N THR A 224 8.94 -3.80 -9.51
CA THR A 224 8.40 -3.15 -10.71
C THR A 224 8.82 -1.69 -10.81
N SER A 225 8.75 -0.93 -9.71
CA SER A 225 9.14 0.47 -9.71
C SER A 225 10.62 0.65 -9.99
N THR A 226 11.50 -0.18 -9.46
CA THR A 226 12.95 -0.05 -9.68
C THR A 226 13.29 -0.20 -11.17
N PHE A 227 12.70 -1.21 -11.84
CA PHE A 227 12.89 -1.38 -13.28
C PHE A 227 12.24 -0.23 -14.06
N LEU A 228 10.99 0.09 -13.80
CA LEU A 228 10.28 1.11 -14.57
C LEU A 228 10.83 2.52 -14.32
N THR A 229 11.27 2.86 -13.12
CA THR A 229 11.86 4.16 -12.80
C THR A 229 13.11 4.41 -13.67
N LEU A 230 13.93 3.40 -13.91
CA LEU A 230 15.13 3.54 -14.74
C LEU A 230 14.83 3.86 -16.21
N PHE A 231 13.64 3.51 -16.71
CA PHE A 231 13.23 3.80 -18.08
C PHE A 231 12.27 4.99 -18.19
N VAL A 232 11.27 5.02 -17.31
CA VAL A 232 10.18 6.00 -17.39
C VAL A 232 10.62 7.38 -16.91
N VAL A 233 11.39 7.47 -15.82
CA VAL A 233 11.84 8.77 -15.32
C VAL A 233 12.74 9.50 -16.33
N PRO A 234 13.74 8.89 -16.96
CA PRO A 234 14.52 9.54 -18.01
C PRO A 234 13.66 10.02 -19.19
N LEU A 235 12.72 9.19 -19.64
CA LEU A 235 11.83 9.54 -20.75
C LEU A 235 10.96 10.74 -20.40
N VAL A 236 10.30 10.70 -19.25
CA VAL A 236 9.39 11.76 -18.81
C VAL A 236 10.15 13.07 -18.53
N TYR A 237 11.32 12.98 -17.89
CA TYR A 237 12.17 14.14 -17.62
C TYR A 237 12.58 14.86 -18.92
N THR A 238 13.01 14.12 -19.95
CA THR A 238 13.39 14.71 -21.24
C THR A 238 12.19 15.34 -21.94
N VAL A 239 11.04 14.67 -21.97
CA VAL A 239 9.81 15.21 -22.56
C VAL A 239 9.38 16.50 -21.83
N PHE A 240 9.34 16.53 -20.52
CA PHE A 240 9.00 17.74 -19.78
C PHE A 240 9.98 18.88 -20.00
N ASN A 241 11.28 18.57 -20.05
CA ASN A 241 12.28 19.59 -20.33
C ASN A 241 12.13 20.18 -21.74
N ASP A 242 11.80 19.37 -22.75
CA ASP A 242 11.55 19.81 -24.12
C ASP A 242 10.27 20.65 -24.22
N VAL A 243 9.19 20.27 -23.52
CA VAL A 243 7.94 21.04 -23.44
C VAL A 243 8.20 22.40 -22.79
N VAL A 244 8.88 22.44 -21.65
CA VAL A 244 9.22 23.69 -20.95
C VAL A 244 10.12 24.57 -21.84
N ALA A 245 11.09 24.00 -22.54
CA ALA A 245 11.95 24.75 -23.47
C ALA A 245 11.15 25.33 -24.64
N LYS A 246 10.17 24.59 -25.16
CA LYS A 246 9.28 25.06 -26.25
C LYS A 246 8.36 26.19 -25.82
N ILE A 247 7.79 26.11 -24.61
CA ILE A 247 6.95 27.17 -24.02
C ILE A 247 7.79 28.44 -23.78
N ARG A 248 9.01 28.28 -23.30
CA ARG A 248 9.92 29.40 -23.02
C ARG A 248 10.51 30.05 -24.29
N LYS A 249 10.53 29.33 -25.43
CA LYS A 249 10.94 29.83 -26.75
C LYS A 249 9.83 30.60 -27.50
N ASN A 250 8.58 30.50 -27.05
CA ASN A 250 7.46 31.30 -27.60
C ASN A 250 7.03 32.34 -26.53
N PRO A 251 7.74 33.45 -26.32
CA PRO A 251 7.19 34.57 -25.61
C PRO A 251 6.06 35.13 -26.50
N GLU A 252 4.83 35.09 -26.03
CA GLU A 252 3.75 35.89 -26.68
C GLU A 252 4.24 37.33 -26.79
N PRO A 253 4.08 37.99 -27.96
CA PRO A 253 4.43 39.39 -28.10
C PRO A 253 3.55 40.19 -27.14
N VAL A 254 4.18 40.79 -26.13
CA VAL A 254 3.54 41.82 -25.31
C VAL A 254 3.07 42.88 -26.28
N GLN A 255 1.75 42.93 -26.54
CA GLN A 255 1.14 44.04 -27.28
C GLN A 255 1.32 45.31 -26.46
N ALA A 256 2.12 46.23 -27.03
CA ALA A 256 2.31 47.56 -26.51
C ALA A 256 1.01 48.38 -26.65
#